data_80915a0245f7613d500cae34dcf29b4b
#
_entry.id   80915a0245f7613d500cae34dcf29b4b
#
_cell.length_a   1.000
_cell.length_b   1.000
_cell.length_c   1.000
_cell.angle_alpha   90.00
_cell.angle_beta   90.00
_cell.angle_gamma   90.00
#
_symmetry.space_group_name_H-M   'P 1'
#
loop_
_entity.id
_entity.type
_entity.pdbx_description
1 polymer ?
#
loop_
_entity_poly.entity_id
_entity_poly.type
_entity_poly.pdbx_seq_one_letter_code
_entity_poly.pdbx_strand_id
1 'polypeptide(L)'
;MQKSVTVISCKYSYRENIRENYHTYNSLEEASKEIFDSTNCTFEVLQNDERRMYLDIERIDDTDTDDKIVNGLIQKVMEYYKINDKDNYVLTKNVKSNQHKGLSYHLILPYKINADDLMKSLVAFTMDNPEYSSFIDIGVYGKVRLFRLPDNCKMRPNGLDPEDVHKIVHGKFEDSIIQDISDVPSIDLSHLRDRIDKVTGNEIRDAKKKCYLNNMSPDKEQRLTERIEKIEKMLEALMSKLNVAIE
;
A
#
# COMPACT_ATOMS: atom_id res chain seq x y z
N MET A 1 22.96 -9.93 16.12
CA MET A 1 22.13 -10.93 15.42
C MET A 1 22.10 -10.57 13.95
N GLN A 2 22.32 -11.52 13.06
CA GLN A 2 22.28 -11.29 11.62
C GLN A 2 20.81 -11.12 11.20
N LYS A 3 20.50 -10.04 10.47
CA LYS A 3 19.13 -9.70 10.08
C LYS A 3 18.73 -10.53 8.88
N SER A 4 17.66 -11.27 8.98
CA SER A 4 17.09 -12.00 7.82
C SER A 4 15.98 -11.18 7.17
N VAL A 5 16.03 -11.06 5.86
CA VAL A 5 14.99 -10.42 5.05
C VAL A 5 14.34 -11.47 4.16
N THR A 6 13.02 -11.59 4.25
CA THR A 6 12.26 -12.49 3.38
C THR A 6 11.77 -11.72 2.16
N VAL A 7 12.21 -12.14 1.00
CA VAL A 7 11.88 -11.51 -0.27
C VAL A 7 11.21 -12.52 -1.19
N ILE A 8 10.16 -12.10 -1.88
CA ILE A 8 9.56 -12.87 -2.97
C ILE A 8 10.06 -12.30 -4.29
N SER A 9 10.68 -13.14 -5.08
CA SER A 9 11.05 -12.82 -6.46
C SER A 9 10.03 -13.40 -7.41
N CYS A 10 9.29 -12.56 -8.12
CA CYS A 10 8.39 -12.98 -9.20
C CYS A 10 9.09 -12.82 -10.54
N LYS A 11 9.66 -13.89 -11.07
CA LYS A 11 10.39 -13.86 -12.37
C LYS A 11 9.50 -14.09 -13.60
N TYR A 12 8.16 -14.34 -13.47
CA TYR A 12 7.39 -14.93 -14.57
C TYR A 12 6.07 -14.24 -14.90
N SER A 13 5.63 -14.49 -16.16
CA SER A 13 4.39 -13.95 -16.70
C SER A 13 3.15 -14.46 -15.95
N TYR A 14 2.15 -13.62 -15.91
CA TYR A 14 0.85 -13.86 -15.26
C TYR A 14 0.08 -15.08 -15.80
N ARG A 15 0.50 -15.67 -16.92
CA ARG A 15 -0.16 -16.81 -17.57
C ARG A 15 0.38 -18.17 -17.18
N GLU A 16 1.59 -18.21 -16.68
CA GLU A 16 2.21 -19.44 -16.19
C GLU A 16 2.19 -19.36 -14.67
N ASN A 17 1.54 -20.34 -14.00
CA ASN A 17 1.46 -20.43 -12.55
C ASN A 17 2.66 -19.79 -11.87
N ILE A 18 2.46 -18.59 -11.32
CA ILE A 18 3.50 -17.83 -10.62
C ILE A 18 4.02 -18.76 -9.52
N ARG A 19 5.18 -19.35 -9.72
CA ARG A 19 5.90 -19.98 -8.63
C ARG A 19 6.47 -18.83 -7.83
N GLU A 20 5.75 -18.45 -6.78
CA GLU A 20 6.25 -17.55 -5.77
C GLU A 20 7.48 -18.21 -5.14
N ASN A 21 8.65 -17.77 -5.52
CA ASN A 21 9.88 -18.20 -4.91
C ASN A 21 10.12 -17.29 -3.71
N TYR A 22 9.87 -17.82 -2.51
CA TYR A 22 10.24 -17.16 -1.27
C TYR A 22 11.73 -17.38 -1.00
N HIS A 23 12.48 -16.29 -0.94
CA HIS A 23 13.88 -16.32 -0.53
C HIS A 23 14.04 -15.58 0.79
N THR A 24 14.72 -16.19 1.73
CA THR A 24 15.13 -15.55 2.97
C THR A 24 16.62 -15.36 2.92
N TYR A 25 17.06 -14.11 2.96
CA TYR A 25 18.46 -13.74 2.95
C TYR A 25 18.94 -13.46 4.37
N ASN A 26 20.19 -13.81 4.65
CA ASN A 26 20.78 -13.60 5.97
C ASN A 26 21.24 -12.14 6.16
N SER A 27 21.33 -11.37 5.09
CA SER A 27 21.71 -9.96 5.14
C SER A 27 21.09 -9.20 3.97
N LEU A 28 20.97 -7.90 4.13
CA LEU A 28 20.58 -6.96 3.07
C LEU A 28 21.56 -6.97 1.90
N GLU A 29 22.86 -7.13 2.18
CA GLU A 29 23.90 -7.20 1.16
C GLU A 29 23.75 -8.44 0.28
N GLU A 30 23.39 -9.57 0.87
CA GLU A 30 23.09 -10.80 0.12
C GLU A 30 21.81 -10.60 -0.72
N ALA A 31 20.73 -10.07 -0.15
CA ALA A 31 19.49 -9.77 -0.82
C ALA A 31 19.69 -8.78 -1.98
N SER A 32 20.48 -7.74 -1.78
CA SER A 32 20.68 -6.67 -2.77
C SER A 32 21.28 -7.18 -4.08
N LYS A 33 22.12 -8.20 -4.05
CA LYS A 33 22.75 -8.78 -5.25
C LYS A 33 21.72 -9.41 -6.19
N GLU A 34 20.60 -9.90 -5.68
CA GLU A 34 19.52 -10.48 -6.47
C GLU A 34 18.36 -9.52 -6.75
N ILE A 35 18.16 -8.54 -5.88
CA ILE A 35 17.07 -7.57 -5.93
C ILE A 35 17.30 -6.52 -6.99
N PHE A 36 18.54 -6.08 -7.21
CA PHE A 36 18.88 -4.97 -8.10
C PHE A 36 18.83 -5.28 -9.60
N ASP A 37 18.29 -6.40 -9.98
CA ASP A 37 18.00 -6.62 -11.38
C ASP A 37 16.65 -5.96 -11.73
N SER A 38 16.71 -4.81 -12.41
CA SER A 38 15.55 -4.04 -12.88
C SER A 38 14.61 -4.81 -13.81
N THR A 39 15.03 -6.02 -14.23
CA THR A 39 14.19 -6.94 -15.00
C THR A 39 13.29 -7.80 -14.12
N ASN A 40 13.40 -7.70 -12.81
CA ASN A 40 12.63 -8.49 -11.85
C ASN A 40 11.47 -7.68 -11.23
N CYS A 41 10.46 -8.40 -10.80
CA CYS A 41 9.40 -7.90 -9.93
C CYS A 41 9.60 -8.55 -8.55
N THR A 42 10.29 -7.85 -7.65
CA THR A 42 10.64 -8.36 -6.33
C THR A 42 9.88 -7.61 -5.26
N PHE A 43 9.35 -8.36 -4.33
CA PHE A 43 8.58 -7.84 -3.19
C PHE A 43 9.25 -8.25 -1.89
N GLU A 44 9.20 -7.36 -0.93
CA GLU A 44 9.42 -7.67 0.46
C GLU A 44 8.15 -8.31 1.04
N VAL A 45 8.29 -9.41 1.79
CA VAL A 45 7.16 -10.09 2.44
C VAL A 45 6.99 -9.56 3.84
N LEU A 46 6.06 -8.65 4.03
CA LEU A 46 5.75 -8.08 5.33
C LEU A 46 4.88 -9.03 6.14
N GLN A 47 5.49 -9.85 6.98
CA GLN A 47 4.81 -10.84 7.82
C GLN A 47 5.05 -10.64 9.33
N ASN A 48 6.01 -9.80 9.70
CA ASN A 48 6.34 -9.51 11.09
C ASN A 48 5.32 -8.57 11.70
N ASP A 49 5.04 -8.74 12.99
CA ASP A 49 4.14 -7.87 13.74
C ASP A 49 4.72 -6.45 13.89
N GLU A 50 6.05 -6.33 14.06
CA GLU A 50 6.75 -5.05 14.04
C GLU A 50 7.43 -4.84 12.68
N ARG A 51 7.36 -3.60 12.18
CA ARG A 51 7.93 -3.18 10.91
C ARG A 51 8.24 -1.69 10.91
N ARG A 52 9.03 -1.20 9.96
CA ARG A 52 9.15 0.24 9.76
C ARG A 52 7.78 0.81 9.41
N MET A 53 7.52 2.02 9.88
CA MET A 53 6.33 2.77 9.49
C MET A 53 6.41 3.13 8.01
N TYR A 54 5.37 2.85 7.24
CA TYR A 54 5.32 3.18 5.82
C TYR A 54 3.93 3.64 5.40
N LEU A 55 3.89 4.43 4.33
CA LEU A 55 2.66 4.83 3.67
C LEU A 55 2.74 4.50 2.18
N ASP A 56 1.68 3.89 1.68
CA ASP A 56 1.43 3.73 0.25
C ASP A 56 0.51 4.87 -0.20
N ILE A 57 1.07 5.76 -1.03
CA ILE A 57 0.42 6.99 -1.48
C ILE A 57 0.12 6.81 -2.96
N GLU A 58 -1.15 6.85 -3.31
CA GLU A 58 -1.62 6.64 -4.68
C GLU A 58 -2.44 7.83 -5.20
N ARG A 59 -2.62 7.91 -6.51
CA ARG A 59 -3.54 8.83 -7.20
C ARG A 59 -3.16 10.29 -7.14
N ILE A 60 -1.91 10.54 -7.06
CA ILE A 60 -1.42 11.89 -7.28
C ILE A 60 -1.49 12.17 -8.79
N ASP A 61 -2.25 13.18 -9.19
CA ASP A 61 -2.30 13.58 -10.58
C ASP A 61 -0.92 14.04 -11.04
N ASP A 62 -0.49 13.63 -12.23
CA ASP A 62 0.80 14.03 -12.79
C ASP A 62 0.73 15.48 -13.30
N THR A 63 0.72 16.42 -12.38
CA THR A 63 0.65 17.85 -12.61
C THR A 63 1.75 18.57 -11.82
N ASP A 64 2.06 19.81 -12.15
CA ASP A 64 3.03 20.63 -11.41
C ASP A 64 2.67 20.85 -9.92
N THR A 65 1.52 20.38 -9.48
CA THR A 65 1.06 20.45 -8.09
C THR A 65 1.38 19.20 -7.27
N ASP A 66 1.85 18.13 -7.89
CA ASP A 66 2.12 16.83 -7.25
C ASP A 66 3.03 16.96 -6.05
N ASP A 67 4.16 17.61 -6.22
CA ASP A 67 5.14 17.78 -5.14
C ASP A 67 4.54 18.55 -3.95
N LYS A 68 3.57 19.45 -4.19
CA LYS A 68 2.89 20.18 -3.11
C LYS A 68 1.97 19.26 -2.30
N ILE A 69 1.21 18.40 -2.99
CA ILE A 69 0.31 17.46 -2.33
C ILE A 69 1.11 16.45 -1.50
N VAL A 70 2.13 15.84 -2.11
CA VAL A 70 2.97 14.84 -1.45
C VAL A 70 3.74 15.47 -0.29
N ASN A 71 4.37 16.62 -0.48
CA ASN A 71 5.08 17.33 0.58
C ASN A 71 4.13 17.78 1.70
N GLY A 72 2.92 18.24 1.36
CA GLY A 72 1.89 18.58 2.33
C GLY A 72 1.44 17.37 3.16
N LEU A 73 1.24 16.22 2.51
CA LEU A 73 0.92 14.97 3.19
C LEU A 73 2.06 14.51 4.11
N ILE A 74 3.31 14.54 3.62
CA ILE A 74 4.48 14.19 4.43
C ILE A 74 4.56 15.07 5.68
N GLN A 75 4.46 16.38 5.51
CA GLN A 75 4.47 17.31 6.64
C GLN A 75 3.35 17.02 7.64
N LYS A 76 2.14 16.75 7.13
CA LYS A 76 1.00 16.44 7.97
C LYS A 76 1.15 15.13 8.73
N VAL A 77 1.75 14.11 8.10
CA VAL A 77 2.11 12.85 8.75
C VAL A 77 3.14 13.11 9.85
N MET A 78 4.21 13.86 9.57
CA MET A 78 5.23 14.21 10.57
C MET A 78 4.63 14.94 11.78
N GLU A 79 3.72 15.89 11.54
CA GLU A 79 3.01 16.61 12.60
C GLU A 79 2.12 15.67 13.43
N TYR A 80 1.33 14.86 12.76
CA TYR A 80 0.37 13.94 13.39
C TYR A 80 1.06 12.95 14.32
N TYR A 81 2.19 12.39 13.88
CA TYR A 81 2.98 11.45 14.65
C TYR A 81 4.06 12.12 15.53
N LYS A 82 4.13 13.45 15.57
CA LYS A 82 5.13 14.24 16.31
C LYS A 82 6.57 13.85 15.98
N ILE A 83 6.85 13.61 14.71
CA ILE A 83 8.19 13.30 14.21
C ILE A 83 8.96 14.60 14.03
N ASN A 84 10.05 14.74 14.77
CA ASN A 84 10.86 15.97 14.75
C ASN A 84 11.90 15.99 13.64
N ASP A 85 12.46 14.83 13.30
CA ASP A 85 13.46 14.70 12.22
C ASP A 85 12.72 14.62 10.87
N LYS A 86 12.51 15.81 10.28
CA LYS A 86 11.65 15.97 9.10
C LYS A 86 12.33 15.54 7.79
N ASP A 87 13.64 15.34 7.79
CA ASP A 87 14.40 15.00 6.59
C ASP A 87 14.83 13.54 6.54
N ASN A 88 14.59 12.80 7.63
CA ASN A 88 14.98 11.40 7.76
C ASN A 88 13.82 10.48 7.35
N TYR A 89 13.67 10.27 6.05
CA TYR A 89 12.70 9.32 5.48
C TYR A 89 13.20 8.82 4.13
N VAL A 90 12.60 7.77 3.63
CA VAL A 90 12.75 7.36 2.23
C VAL A 90 11.46 7.63 1.49
N LEU A 91 11.58 8.27 0.34
CA LEU A 91 10.48 8.46 -0.59
C LEU A 91 10.84 7.83 -1.92
N THR A 92 9.96 6.97 -2.41
CA THR A 92 10.02 6.46 -3.77
C THR A 92 8.88 7.02 -4.59
N LYS A 93 9.13 7.24 -5.88
CA LYS A 93 8.15 7.71 -6.85
C LYS A 93 8.09 6.73 -8.01
N ASN A 94 6.90 6.41 -8.44
CA ASN A 94 6.69 5.70 -9.70
C ASN A 94 7.13 6.61 -10.86
N VAL A 95 8.03 6.12 -11.72
CA VAL A 95 8.65 6.92 -12.80
C VAL A 95 7.71 7.11 -13.98
N LYS A 96 6.78 6.18 -14.16
CA LYS A 96 5.77 6.24 -15.21
C LYS A 96 4.39 6.11 -14.60
N SER A 97 3.62 7.16 -14.74
CA SER A 97 2.19 7.11 -14.50
C SER A 97 1.57 6.09 -15.43
N ASN A 98 0.94 5.06 -14.91
CA ASN A 98 0.05 4.26 -15.73
C ASN A 98 -1.17 5.08 -16.07
N GLN A 99 -1.45 5.14 -17.32
CA GLN A 99 -2.40 5.91 -18.10
C GLN A 99 -3.77 6.24 -17.45
N HIS A 100 -4.07 5.74 -16.25
CA HIS A 100 -5.38 5.90 -15.61
C HIS A 100 -5.38 6.11 -14.09
N LYS A 101 -4.22 6.18 -13.42
CA LYS A 101 -4.21 6.16 -11.94
C LYS A 101 -3.41 7.26 -11.24
N GLY A 102 -2.76 8.13 -11.99
CA GLY A 102 -1.84 9.09 -11.42
C GLY A 102 -0.53 8.47 -10.90
N LEU A 103 0.27 9.28 -10.26
CA LEU A 103 1.53 8.86 -9.66
C LEU A 103 1.31 8.12 -8.35
N SER A 104 2.25 7.24 -8.02
CA SER A 104 2.27 6.47 -6.79
C SER A 104 3.60 6.70 -6.08
N TYR A 105 3.56 6.81 -4.76
CA TYR A 105 4.73 7.02 -3.92
C TYR A 105 4.70 6.05 -2.75
N HIS A 106 5.87 5.60 -2.31
CA HIS A 106 6.02 4.95 -1.01
C HIS A 106 6.84 5.86 -0.09
N LEU A 107 6.29 6.18 1.06
CA LEU A 107 6.99 6.90 2.13
C LEU A 107 7.35 5.89 3.22
N ILE A 108 8.62 5.77 3.56
CA ILE A 108 9.11 4.91 4.63
C ILE A 108 9.80 5.78 5.68
N LEU A 109 9.39 5.63 6.94
CA LEU A 109 9.87 6.41 8.05
C LEU A 109 10.82 5.58 8.94
N PRO A 110 11.83 6.20 9.56
CA PRO A 110 12.83 5.51 10.37
C PRO A 110 12.34 5.19 11.78
N TYR A 111 11.10 4.71 11.87
CA TYR A 111 10.47 4.32 13.13
C TYR A 111 9.82 2.96 12.97
N LYS A 112 9.96 2.11 13.98
CA LYS A 112 9.22 0.85 14.02
C LYS A 112 7.87 1.01 14.70
N ILE A 113 6.90 0.27 14.21
CA ILE A 113 5.53 0.28 14.67
C ILE A 113 4.94 -1.13 14.57
N ASN A 114 4.01 -1.47 15.47
CA ASN A 114 3.22 -2.66 15.33
C ASN A 114 2.27 -2.55 14.12
N ALA A 115 2.09 -3.63 13.38
CA ALA A 115 1.30 -3.65 12.15
C ALA A 115 -0.18 -3.27 12.34
N ASP A 116 -0.78 -3.67 13.48
CA ASP A 116 -2.16 -3.33 13.80
C ASP A 116 -2.28 -1.85 14.20
N ASP A 117 -1.34 -1.36 15.01
CA ASP A 117 -1.25 0.05 15.37
C ASP A 117 -1.00 0.93 14.14
N LEU A 118 -0.17 0.50 13.19
CA LEU A 118 0.05 1.21 11.93
C LEU A 118 -1.27 1.37 11.16
N MET A 119 -1.97 0.27 10.94
CA MET A 119 -3.25 0.30 10.22
C MET A 119 -4.27 1.19 10.93
N LYS A 120 -4.47 1.02 12.23
CA LYS A 120 -5.43 1.81 13.01
C LYS A 120 -5.06 3.29 13.05
N SER A 121 -3.78 3.61 13.26
CA SER A 121 -3.33 5.00 13.29
C SER A 121 -3.49 5.70 11.94
N LEU A 122 -3.29 5.00 10.82
CA LEU A 122 -3.53 5.54 9.49
C LEU A 122 -5.02 5.73 9.20
N VAL A 123 -5.89 4.82 9.65
CA VAL A 123 -7.34 5.03 9.59
C VAL A 123 -7.72 6.27 10.38
N ALA A 124 -7.25 6.40 11.63
CA ALA A 124 -7.48 7.59 12.45
C ALA A 124 -6.95 8.86 11.77
N PHE A 125 -5.74 8.80 11.19
CA PHE A 125 -5.16 9.91 10.43
C PHE A 125 -6.07 10.35 9.28
N THR A 126 -6.59 9.41 8.49
CA THR A 126 -7.47 9.74 7.35
C THR A 126 -8.83 10.27 7.78
N MET A 127 -9.31 9.92 8.97
CA MET A 127 -10.52 10.49 9.56
C MET A 127 -10.31 11.92 10.04
N ASP A 128 -9.14 12.20 10.62
CA ASP A 128 -8.78 13.52 11.16
C ASP A 128 -8.29 14.48 10.05
N ASN A 129 -7.87 13.96 8.90
CA ASN A 129 -7.37 14.71 7.75
C ASN A 129 -8.04 14.20 6.46
N PRO A 130 -9.35 14.46 6.29
CA PRO A 130 -10.15 13.88 5.21
C PRO A 130 -9.68 14.28 3.80
N GLU A 131 -8.99 15.41 3.67
CA GLU A 131 -8.38 15.88 2.43
C GLU A 131 -7.29 14.94 1.90
N TYR A 132 -6.64 14.17 2.78
CA TYR A 132 -5.61 13.19 2.39
C TYR A 132 -6.16 11.76 2.29
N SER A 133 -7.42 11.54 2.67
CA SER A 133 -7.99 10.19 2.76
C SER A 133 -8.06 9.45 1.42
N SER A 134 -8.07 10.17 0.29
CA SER A 134 -8.10 9.58 -1.05
C SER A 134 -6.72 9.15 -1.55
N PHE A 135 -5.64 9.63 -0.94
CA PHE A 135 -4.28 9.39 -1.38
C PHE A 135 -3.60 8.21 -0.65
N ILE A 136 -4.08 7.83 0.53
CA ILE A 136 -3.48 6.73 1.30
C ILE A 136 -4.24 5.43 1.03
N ASP A 137 -3.56 4.42 0.45
CA ASP A 137 -4.16 3.10 0.23
C ASP A 137 -4.21 2.28 1.52
N ILE A 138 -5.31 2.38 2.26
CA ILE A 138 -5.55 1.57 3.47
C ILE A 138 -5.69 0.07 3.14
N GLY A 139 -5.91 -0.30 1.89
CA GLY A 139 -6.03 -1.69 1.44
C GLY A 139 -4.76 -2.51 1.61
N VAL A 140 -3.60 -1.86 1.57
CA VAL A 140 -2.29 -2.54 1.62
C VAL A 140 -1.83 -2.90 3.04
N TYR A 141 -2.51 -2.39 4.08
CA TYR A 141 -2.14 -2.71 5.47
C TYR A 141 -2.86 -3.95 5.96
N GLY A 142 -2.09 -4.92 6.39
CA GLY A 142 -2.57 -6.20 6.89
C GLY A 142 -1.46 -7.05 7.47
N LYS A 143 -1.84 -8.25 7.98
CA LYS A 143 -0.91 -9.14 8.69
C LYS A 143 0.21 -9.65 7.78
N VAL A 144 -0.13 -10.05 6.56
CA VAL A 144 0.84 -10.48 5.54
C VAL A 144 0.62 -9.66 4.30
N ARG A 145 1.65 -9.00 3.79
CA ARG A 145 1.60 -8.17 2.59
C ARG A 145 2.87 -8.29 1.77
N LEU A 146 2.70 -8.12 0.48
CA LEU A 146 3.80 -7.94 -0.46
C LEU A 146 3.99 -6.46 -0.68
N PHE A 147 5.20 -5.96 -0.46
CA PHE A 147 5.56 -4.58 -0.70
C PHE A 147 6.68 -4.53 -1.72
N ARG A 148 6.44 -3.85 -2.84
CA ARG A 148 7.38 -3.81 -3.96
C ARG A 148 8.62 -3.02 -3.56
N LEU A 149 9.77 -3.64 -3.78
CA LEU A 149 11.06 -2.99 -3.53
C LEU A 149 11.35 -1.89 -4.57
N PRO A 150 12.11 -0.85 -4.19
CA PRO A 150 12.60 0.13 -5.14
C PRO A 150 13.37 -0.53 -6.28
N ASP A 151 13.42 0.12 -7.42
CA ASP A 151 14.08 -0.31 -8.66
C ASP A 151 13.56 -1.62 -9.27
N ASN A 152 12.40 -2.09 -8.80
CA ASN A 152 11.75 -3.28 -9.34
C ASN A 152 10.51 -2.93 -10.18
N CYS A 153 10.32 -3.67 -11.27
CA CYS A 153 9.20 -3.52 -12.19
C CYS A 153 7.88 -3.95 -11.56
N LYS A 154 6.78 -3.49 -12.13
CA LYS A 154 5.45 -4.00 -11.82
C LYS A 154 5.11 -5.21 -12.69
N MET A 155 4.55 -6.26 -12.05
CA MET A 155 3.95 -7.37 -12.78
C MET A 155 2.58 -6.98 -13.31
N ARG A 156 2.35 -7.19 -14.59
CA ARG A 156 1.09 -6.99 -15.29
C ARG A 156 0.57 -8.31 -15.88
N PRO A 157 -0.71 -8.40 -16.27
CA PRO A 157 -1.24 -9.60 -16.94
C PRO A 157 -0.48 -10.01 -18.20
N ASN A 158 0.20 -9.07 -18.85
CA ASN A 158 0.97 -9.27 -20.07
C ASN A 158 2.48 -9.47 -19.81
N GLY A 159 2.90 -9.57 -18.57
CA GLY A 159 4.30 -9.71 -18.15
C GLY A 159 4.80 -8.55 -17.31
N LEU A 160 6.12 -8.43 -17.19
CA LEU A 160 6.75 -7.31 -16.48
C LEU A 160 6.56 -6.00 -17.26
N ASP A 161 6.25 -4.95 -16.52
CA ASP A 161 6.22 -3.58 -17.04
C ASP A 161 7.52 -2.86 -16.63
N PRO A 162 8.56 -2.85 -17.47
CA PRO A 162 9.86 -2.28 -17.13
C PRO A 162 9.85 -0.76 -16.97
N GLU A 163 8.74 -0.13 -17.32
CA GLU A 163 8.57 1.31 -17.20
C GLU A 163 7.83 1.70 -15.92
N ASP A 164 7.09 0.75 -15.28
CA ASP A 164 6.42 0.97 -14.00
C ASP A 164 7.35 0.55 -12.84
N VAL A 165 8.28 1.43 -12.52
CA VAL A 165 9.32 1.22 -11.51
C VAL A 165 9.26 2.32 -10.47
N HIS A 166 9.30 1.96 -9.19
CA HIS A 166 9.49 2.93 -8.12
C HIS A 166 10.96 3.29 -7.98
N LYS A 167 11.31 4.55 -8.23
CA LYS A 167 12.65 5.09 -8.04
C LYS A 167 12.75 5.83 -6.72
N ILE A 168 13.86 5.70 -6.02
CA ILE A 168 14.14 6.51 -4.83
C ILE A 168 14.35 7.95 -5.27
N VAL A 169 13.56 8.86 -4.72
CA VAL A 169 13.67 10.30 -4.93
C VAL A 169 14.19 11.03 -3.70
N HIS A 170 14.14 10.39 -2.53
CA HIS A 170 14.73 10.88 -1.29
C HIS A 170 15.14 9.68 -0.40
N GLY A 171 16.26 9.81 0.32
CA GLY A 171 16.78 8.78 1.21
C GLY A 171 17.67 7.75 0.52
N LYS A 172 17.87 6.60 1.17
CA LYS A 172 18.75 5.53 0.71
C LYS A 172 18.00 4.21 0.58
N PHE A 173 18.52 3.32 -0.26
CA PHE A 173 17.91 2.01 -0.48
C PHE A 173 17.83 1.16 0.79
N GLU A 174 18.92 1.13 1.58
CA GLU A 174 19.00 0.33 2.80
C GLU A 174 17.89 0.72 3.80
N ASP A 175 17.53 2.00 3.81
CA ASP A 175 16.47 2.54 4.67
C ASP A 175 15.07 2.27 4.12
N SER A 176 14.94 1.79 2.88
CA SER A 176 13.66 1.47 2.26
C SER A 176 13.12 0.08 2.65
N ILE A 177 13.94 -0.76 3.30
CA ILE A 177 13.53 -2.12 3.70
C ILE A 177 12.70 -2.05 4.98
N ILE A 178 11.43 -2.41 4.86
CA ILE A 178 10.43 -2.24 5.92
C ILE A 178 10.65 -3.22 7.08
N GLN A 179 11.14 -4.44 6.81
CA GLN A 179 11.42 -5.43 7.85
C GLN A 179 12.73 -5.20 8.60
N ASP A 180 13.59 -4.32 8.10
CA ASP A 180 14.84 -4.00 8.79
C ASP A 180 14.62 -2.97 9.90
N ILE A 181 14.32 -3.47 11.09
CA ILE A 181 13.96 -2.66 12.27
C ILE A 181 14.99 -2.68 13.41
N SER A 182 16.15 -3.32 13.22
CA SER A 182 17.06 -3.63 14.33
C SER A 182 17.67 -2.39 15.01
N ASP A 183 17.91 -1.32 14.26
CA ASP A 183 18.47 -0.07 14.79
C ASP A 183 17.46 1.10 14.69
N VAL A 184 16.17 0.76 14.55
CA VAL A 184 15.11 1.73 14.36
C VAL A 184 14.36 1.94 15.66
N PRO A 185 14.22 3.20 16.16
CA PRO A 185 13.47 3.49 17.37
C PRO A 185 11.98 3.19 17.19
N SER A 186 11.30 2.84 18.27
CA SER A 186 9.84 2.75 18.27
C SER A 186 9.26 4.14 18.18
N ILE A 187 8.17 4.26 17.39
CA ILE A 187 7.40 5.51 17.37
C ILE A 187 6.63 5.69 18.68
N ASP A 188 6.59 6.90 19.21
CA ASP A 188 5.75 7.22 20.37
C ASP A 188 4.32 7.54 19.90
N LEU A 189 3.40 6.63 20.21
CA LEU A 189 1.97 6.78 19.92
C LEU A 189 1.15 7.17 21.15
N SER A 190 1.77 7.53 22.29
CA SER A 190 1.07 7.81 23.54
C SER A 190 -0.02 8.88 23.37
N HIS A 191 0.26 9.93 22.59
CA HIS A 191 -0.67 11.01 22.32
C HIS A 191 -1.81 10.64 21.35
N LEU A 192 -1.69 9.51 20.64
CA LEU A 192 -2.71 8.99 19.72
C LEU A 192 -3.44 7.77 20.27
N ARG A 193 -3.03 7.23 21.44
CA ARG A 193 -3.52 5.93 21.93
C ARG A 193 -5.04 5.91 22.03
N ASP A 194 -5.64 6.89 22.66
CA ASP A 194 -7.11 6.99 22.78
C ASP A 194 -7.82 7.04 21.42
N ARG A 195 -7.15 7.59 20.41
CA ARG A 195 -7.68 7.69 19.04
C ARG A 195 -7.57 6.37 18.31
N ILE A 196 -6.42 5.70 18.45
CA ILE A 196 -6.13 4.39 17.86
C ILE A 196 -7.07 3.33 18.45
N ASP A 197 -7.27 3.35 19.76
CA ASP A 197 -8.10 2.35 20.48
C ASP A 197 -9.59 2.50 20.15
N LYS A 198 -10.03 3.68 19.73
CA LYS A 198 -11.39 3.92 19.25
C LYS A 198 -11.64 3.46 17.82
N VAL A 199 -10.60 3.16 17.04
CA VAL A 199 -10.76 2.68 15.66
C VAL A 199 -11.33 1.26 15.67
N THR A 200 -12.54 1.13 15.20
CA THR A 200 -13.29 -0.12 15.15
C THR A 200 -13.03 -0.90 13.85
N GLY A 201 -13.39 -2.19 13.85
CA GLY A 201 -13.34 -3.00 12.63
C GLY A 201 -14.26 -2.48 11.52
N ASN A 202 -15.33 -1.73 11.85
CA ASN A 202 -16.20 -1.09 10.87
C ASN A 202 -15.48 0.06 10.16
N GLU A 203 -14.82 0.94 10.91
CA GLU A 203 -14.07 2.07 10.36
C GLU A 203 -12.92 1.60 9.46
N ILE A 204 -12.21 0.54 9.86
CA ILE A 204 -11.19 -0.09 9.03
C ILE A 204 -11.80 -0.63 7.72
N ARG A 205 -12.95 -1.29 7.80
CA ARG A 205 -13.65 -1.84 6.62
C ARG A 205 -14.11 -0.73 5.68
N ASP A 206 -14.66 0.33 6.24
CA ASP A 206 -15.15 1.47 5.46
C ASP A 206 -13.99 2.22 4.79
N ALA A 207 -12.88 2.43 5.50
CA ALA A 207 -11.67 3.00 4.93
C ALA A 207 -11.13 2.15 3.76
N LYS A 208 -11.02 0.83 3.94
CA LYS A 208 -10.61 -0.10 2.87
C LYS A 208 -11.58 -0.10 1.69
N LYS A 209 -12.89 -0.08 1.95
CA LYS A 209 -13.90 0.00 0.90
C LYS A 209 -13.80 1.30 0.12
N LYS A 210 -13.60 2.43 0.79
CA LYS A 210 -13.36 3.73 0.15
C LYS A 210 -12.14 3.69 -0.76
N CYS A 211 -11.01 3.14 -0.29
CA CYS A 211 -9.82 2.95 -1.11
C CYS A 211 -10.11 2.08 -2.33
N TYR A 212 -10.79 0.96 -2.15
CA TYR A 212 -11.14 0.05 -3.25
C TYR A 212 -11.99 0.74 -4.32
N LEU A 213 -13.06 1.43 -3.92
CA LEU A 213 -13.93 2.17 -4.83
C LEU A 213 -13.16 3.26 -5.55
N ASN A 214 -12.36 3.98 -4.80
CA ASN A 214 -11.51 5.01 -5.37
C ASN A 214 -10.44 4.46 -6.33
N ASN A 215 -9.97 3.22 -6.17
CA ASN A 215 -8.99 2.56 -7.04
C ASN A 215 -9.63 1.77 -8.20
N MET A 216 -10.94 1.84 -8.34
CA MET A 216 -11.64 1.15 -9.41
C MET A 216 -11.48 1.91 -10.73
N SER A 217 -11.02 1.22 -11.77
CA SER A 217 -11.01 1.81 -13.11
C SER A 217 -12.46 2.00 -13.59
N PRO A 218 -12.74 3.00 -14.47
CA PRO A 218 -14.06 3.21 -15.05
C PRO A 218 -14.67 1.94 -15.65
N ASP A 219 -13.88 1.13 -16.34
CA ASP A 219 -14.32 -0.16 -16.89
C ASP A 219 -14.75 -1.16 -15.81
N LYS A 220 -14.07 -1.18 -14.66
CA LYS A 220 -14.45 -2.05 -13.54
C LYS A 220 -15.70 -1.53 -12.84
N GLU A 221 -15.80 -0.23 -12.70
CA GLU A 221 -16.97 0.43 -12.13
C GLU A 221 -18.21 0.15 -12.98
N GLN A 222 -18.12 0.31 -14.30
CA GLN A 222 -19.19 -0.01 -15.23
C GLN A 222 -19.60 -1.49 -15.14
N ARG A 223 -18.65 -2.42 -15.18
CA ARG A 223 -18.92 -3.86 -15.05
C ARG A 223 -19.56 -4.22 -13.70
N LEU A 224 -19.18 -3.54 -12.61
CA LEU A 224 -19.78 -3.76 -11.30
C LEU A 224 -21.22 -3.25 -11.31
N THR A 225 -21.48 -2.07 -11.86
CA THR A 225 -22.82 -1.50 -12.02
C THR A 225 -23.73 -2.42 -12.83
N GLU A 226 -23.27 -2.89 -13.98
CA GLU A 226 -24.01 -3.85 -14.83
C GLU A 226 -24.36 -5.17 -14.07
N ARG A 227 -23.43 -5.64 -13.23
CA ARG A 227 -23.68 -6.84 -12.41
C ARG A 227 -24.69 -6.58 -11.30
N ILE A 228 -24.63 -5.41 -10.65
CA ILE A 228 -25.60 -5.01 -9.63
C ILE A 228 -26.99 -4.94 -10.24
N GLU A 229 -27.17 -4.23 -11.35
CA GLU A 229 -28.45 -4.14 -12.05
C GLU A 229 -29.00 -5.51 -12.46
N LYS A 230 -28.12 -6.43 -12.89
CA LYS A 230 -28.54 -7.80 -13.19
C LYS A 230 -29.02 -8.56 -11.97
N ILE A 231 -28.37 -8.40 -10.83
CA ILE A 231 -28.75 -9.02 -9.56
C ILE A 231 -30.08 -8.44 -9.07
N GLU A 232 -30.26 -7.13 -9.16
CA GLU A 232 -31.53 -6.46 -8.80
C GLU A 232 -32.71 -6.98 -9.63
N LYS A 233 -32.54 -7.05 -10.94
CA LYS A 233 -33.58 -7.65 -11.84
C LYS A 233 -33.88 -9.12 -11.50
N MET A 234 -32.86 -9.90 -11.12
CA MET A 234 -33.09 -11.29 -10.70
C MET A 234 -33.84 -11.37 -9.37
N LEU A 235 -33.52 -10.49 -8.41
CA LEU A 235 -34.23 -10.40 -7.12
C LEU A 235 -35.68 -9.99 -7.31
N GLU A 236 -35.95 -8.98 -8.14
CA GLU A 236 -37.33 -8.57 -8.49
C GLU A 236 -38.15 -9.70 -9.12
N ALA A 237 -37.53 -10.43 -10.05
CA ALA A 237 -38.17 -11.59 -10.67
C ALA A 237 -38.43 -12.74 -9.67
N LEU A 238 -37.57 -12.97 -8.73
CA LEU A 238 -37.78 -13.95 -7.66
C LEU A 238 -38.86 -13.52 -6.69
N MET A 239 -38.87 -12.24 -6.28
CA MET A 239 -39.92 -11.69 -5.41
C MET A 239 -41.29 -11.76 -6.06
N SER A 240 -41.38 -11.41 -7.36
CA SER A 240 -42.62 -11.54 -8.12
C SER A 240 -43.16 -12.98 -8.17
N LYS A 241 -42.25 -13.96 -8.37
CA LYS A 241 -42.63 -15.38 -8.33
C LYS A 241 -43.07 -15.88 -6.96
N LEU A 242 -42.44 -15.37 -5.89
CA LEU A 242 -42.83 -15.68 -4.51
C LEU A 242 -44.19 -15.09 -4.15
N ASN A 243 -44.48 -13.86 -4.56
CA ASN A 243 -45.75 -13.23 -4.31
C ASN A 243 -46.91 -13.92 -5.06
N VAL A 244 -46.68 -14.44 -6.28
CA VAL A 244 -47.63 -15.25 -7.03
C VAL A 244 -47.85 -16.64 -6.41
N ALA A 245 -46.93 -17.15 -5.63
CA ALA A 245 -47.03 -18.45 -4.95
C ALA A 245 -47.76 -18.39 -3.59
N ILE A 246 -48.10 -17.18 -3.13
CA ILE A 246 -48.78 -16.93 -1.85
C ILE A 246 -50.25 -16.57 -2.05
N GLU A 247 -50.67 -16.22 -3.27
CA GLU A 247 -52.08 -16.09 -3.70
C GLU A 247 -52.65 -17.46 -4.15
#